data_4612c43f526ec32c049477f1a88aad7d
#
_entry.id   4612c43f526ec32c049477f1a88aad7d
#
_cell.length_a   1.000
_cell.length_b   1.000
_cell.length_c   1.000
_cell.angle_alpha   90.00
_cell.angle_beta   90.00
_cell.angle_gamma   90.00
#
_symmetry.space_group_name_H-M   'P 1'
#
loop_
_entity.id
_entity.type
_entity.pdbx_description
1 polymer ?
#
loop_
_entity_poly.entity_id
_entity_poly.type
_entity_poly.pdbx_seq_one_letter_code
_entity_poly.pdbx_strand_id
1 'polypeptide(L)'
;MNLKERLHTHLIQIVRDRNPYLASEGHFYAQQYIREQLAQWGTVEIDDFSVRGRIHHNLILDLQPLSPPQASGGKQDNLGIEKRIKKRLPPIVIGAHYDTVPGSPGADDNATGVAVLLELARDIASGPLKYPVQLVAFDMEEYGYLGSSHHAAKYKQQQESIRLMISLEMLGYCNHNPNSQSYPAGLKYFYPNSGNFIALIGTLRTVPDLINLSGKIRKSGQRCEWLPVPNRGLIVPDTRRSDHVPFWDNGYPAIMVTDTANMRNPHYHRGSDRIETLDLDFLAGVCQGLVEAIRYI
;
A
#
# COMPACT_ATOMS: atom_id res chain seq x y z
N MET A 1 22.78 -6.75 3.63
CA MET A 1 22.09 -5.82 2.70
C MET A 1 21.37 -4.77 3.51
N ASN A 2 21.60 -3.48 3.26
CA ASN A 2 20.82 -2.40 3.88
C ASN A 2 19.43 -2.25 3.20
N LEU A 3 18.53 -1.42 3.74
CA LEU A 3 17.17 -1.26 3.21
C LEU A 3 17.16 -0.80 1.74
N LYS A 4 17.97 0.20 1.39
CA LYS A 4 18.09 0.73 0.01
C LYS A 4 18.52 -0.37 -0.98
N GLU A 5 19.50 -1.18 -0.62
CA GLU A 5 19.96 -2.30 -1.44
C GLU A 5 18.86 -3.37 -1.63
N ARG A 6 18.07 -3.66 -0.60
CA ARG A 6 16.96 -4.61 -0.71
C ARG A 6 15.83 -4.09 -1.59
N LEU A 7 15.43 -2.83 -1.40
CA LEU A 7 14.45 -2.18 -2.28
C LEU A 7 14.91 -2.19 -3.74
N HIS A 8 16.18 -1.85 -4.01
CA HIS A 8 16.76 -1.93 -5.35
C HIS A 8 16.73 -3.36 -5.92
N THR A 9 17.01 -4.37 -5.09
CA THR A 9 16.92 -5.78 -5.51
C THR A 9 15.49 -6.15 -5.91
N HIS A 10 14.47 -5.73 -5.14
CA HIS A 10 13.07 -5.93 -5.52
C HIS A 10 12.73 -5.23 -6.84
N LEU A 11 13.16 -3.99 -7.02
CA LEU A 11 12.91 -3.23 -8.25
C LEU A 11 13.51 -3.92 -9.48
N ILE A 12 14.75 -4.41 -9.42
CA ILE A 12 15.38 -5.16 -10.52
C ILE A 12 14.54 -6.37 -10.96
N GLN A 13 13.88 -7.03 -10.00
CA GLN A 13 13.05 -8.20 -10.29
C GLN A 13 11.65 -7.82 -10.80
N ILE A 14 11.09 -6.69 -10.38
CA ILE A 14 9.70 -6.33 -10.68
C ILE A 14 9.60 -5.43 -11.91
N VAL A 15 10.54 -4.49 -12.14
CA VAL A 15 10.47 -3.47 -13.20
C VAL A 15 10.59 -4.10 -14.58
N ARG A 16 9.44 -4.24 -15.24
CA ARG A 16 9.21 -4.71 -16.61
C ARG A 16 7.79 -4.39 -17.02
N ASP A 17 7.46 -4.43 -18.31
CA ASP A 17 6.06 -4.36 -18.72
C ASP A 17 5.31 -5.55 -18.07
N ARG A 18 4.32 -5.23 -17.25
CA ARG A 18 3.49 -6.17 -16.47
C ARG A 18 2.02 -6.06 -16.83
N ASN A 19 1.77 -5.66 -18.08
CA ASN A 19 0.40 -5.59 -18.54
C ASN A 19 -0.22 -6.99 -18.64
N PRO A 20 -1.38 -7.25 -18.00
CA PRO A 20 -1.96 -8.58 -17.92
C PRO A 20 -2.42 -9.14 -19.26
N TYR A 21 -2.60 -8.30 -20.28
CA TYR A 21 -3.09 -8.71 -21.60
C TYR A 21 -2.00 -8.66 -22.67
N LEU A 22 -1.12 -7.66 -22.67
CA LEU A 22 -0.15 -7.42 -23.74
C LEU A 22 1.28 -7.81 -23.35
N ALA A 23 1.55 -7.99 -22.05
CA ALA A 23 2.84 -8.41 -21.50
C ALA A 23 2.66 -9.48 -20.41
N SER A 24 1.84 -10.50 -20.70
CA SER A 24 1.42 -11.52 -19.73
C SER A 24 2.60 -12.31 -19.12
N GLU A 25 3.70 -12.48 -19.83
CA GLU A 25 4.90 -13.12 -19.31
C GLU A 25 5.54 -12.28 -18.18
N GLY A 26 5.71 -10.98 -18.41
CA GLY A 26 6.23 -10.06 -17.39
C GLY A 26 5.29 -9.93 -16.19
N HIS A 27 3.97 -9.90 -16.44
CA HIS A 27 2.95 -9.90 -15.41
C HIS A 27 3.01 -11.18 -14.56
N PHE A 28 3.04 -12.36 -15.19
CA PHE A 28 3.16 -13.64 -14.49
C PHE A 28 4.47 -13.74 -13.69
N TYR A 29 5.59 -13.31 -14.28
CA TYR A 29 6.87 -13.31 -13.58
C TYR A 29 6.83 -12.47 -12.30
N ALA A 30 6.32 -11.23 -12.38
CA ALA A 30 6.18 -10.35 -11.22
C ALA A 30 5.27 -10.97 -10.15
N GLN A 31 4.13 -11.53 -10.56
CA GLN A 31 3.21 -12.24 -9.68
C GLN A 31 3.90 -13.37 -8.91
N GLN A 32 4.67 -14.23 -9.61
CA GLN A 32 5.40 -15.34 -8.97
C GLN A 32 6.46 -14.81 -8.00
N TYR A 33 7.24 -13.82 -8.43
CA TYR A 33 8.25 -13.19 -7.57
C TYR A 33 7.64 -12.62 -6.28
N ILE A 34 6.56 -11.86 -6.39
CA ILE A 34 5.87 -11.27 -5.24
C ILE A 34 5.37 -12.37 -4.30
N ARG A 35 4.73 -13.42 -4.86
CA ARG A 35 4.26 -14.57 -4.09
C ARG A 35 5.38 -15.25 -3.31
N GLU A 36 6.52 -15.52 -3.97
CA GLU A 36 7.69 -16.14 -3.35
C GLU A 36 8.28 -15.28 -2.23
N GLN A 37 8.33 -13.95 -2.42
CA GLN A 37 8.83 -13.05 -1.39
C GLN A 37 7.89 -12.99 -0.17
N LEU A 38 6.59 -12.88 -0.39
CA LEU A 38 5.58 -12.88 0.69
C LEU A 38 5.57 -14.24 1.43
N ALA A 39 5.74 -15.35 0.71
CA ALA A 39 5.73 -16.70 1.28
C ALA A 39 6.86 -16.96 2.29
N GLN A 40 7.90 -16.13 2.33
CA GLN A 40 8.94 -16.20 3.36
C GLN A 40 8.40 -15.86 4.76
N TRP A 41 7.27 -15.15 4.84
CA TRP A 41 6.71 -14.60 6.08
C TRP A 41 5.40 -15.26 6.51
N GLY A 42 4.80 -16.08 5.67
CA GLY A 42 3.58 -16.82 5.97
C GLY A 42 2.93 -17.44 4.75
N THR A 43 1.76 -18.02 4.93
CA THR A 43 0.98 -18.59 3.82
C THR A 43 0.38 -17.47 2.98
N VAL A 44 0.64 -17.49 1.69
CA VAL A 44 0.05 -16.54 0.73
C VAL A 44 -1.25 -17.14 0.19
N GLU A 45 -2.37 -16.49 0.45
CA GLU A 45 -3.67 -16.76 -0.17
C GLU A 45 -3.68 -16.14 -1.57
N ILE A 46 -4.23 -16.89 -2.54
CA ILE A 46 -4.52 -16.38 -3.88
C ILE A 46 -6.02 -16.09 -3.92
N ASP A 47 -6.39 -14.82 -4.07
CA ASP A 47 -7.78 -14.36 -4.11
C ASP A 47 -8.18 -14.13 -5.58
N ASP A 48 -8.86 -15.13 -6.15
CA ASP A 48 -9.20 -15.19 -7.56
C ASP A 48 -10.43 -14.33 -7.90
N PHE A 49 -10.34 -13.58 -9.00
CA PHE A 49 -11.50 -12.87 -9.55
C PHE A 49 -11.51 -12.93 -11.07
N SER A 50 -12.71 -12.87 -11.67
CA SER A 50 -12.87 -13.01 -13.11
C SER A 50 -13.16 -11.67 -13.79
N VAL A 51 -12.40 -11.36 -14.83
CA VAL A 51 -12.62 -10.21 -15.71
C VAL A 51 -12.70 -10.68 -17.15
N ARG A 52 -13.84 -10.47 -17.80
CA ARG A 52 -14.07 -10.86 -19.23
C ARG A 52 -13.67 -12.30 -19.55
N GLY A 53 -13.95 -13.23 -18.60
CA GLY A 53 -13.66 -14.65 -18.76
C GLY A 53 -12.20 -15.07 -18.52
N ARG A 54 -11.34 -14.17 -18.05
CA ARG A 54 -9.99 -14.48 -17.57
C ARG A 54 -9.93 -14.37 -16.06
N ILE A 55 -9.14 -15.23 -15.44
CA ILE A 55 -8.90 -15.21 -13.99
C ILE A 55 -7.69 -14.32 -13.71
N HIS A 56 -7.85 -13.45 -12.76
CA HIS A 56 -6.84 -12.56 -12.20
C HIS A 56 -6.70 -12.82 -10.70
N HIS A 57 -5.60 -12.40 -10.09
CA HIS A 57 -5.23 -12.84 -8.74
C HIS A 57 -4.73 -11.69 -7.88
N ASN A 58 -5.40 -11.43 -6.76
CA ASN A 58 -4.74 -10.71 -5.67
C ASN A 58 -3.91 -11.69 -4.84
N LEU A 59 -2.75 -11.27 -4.35
CA LEU A 59 -1.89 -12.07 -3.48
C LEU A 59 -1.98 -11.50 -2.07
N ILE A 60 -2.37 -12.34 -1.10
CA ILE A 60 -2.68 -11.90 0.25
C ILE A 60 -1.78 -12.61 1.26
N LEU A 61 -1.15 -11.85 2.14
CA LEU A 61 -0.43 -12.33 3.32
C LEU A 61 -1.06 -11.77 4.59
N ASP A 62 -1.59 -12.64 5.43
CA ASP A 62 -2.14 -12.30 6.74
C ASP A 62 -1.11 -12.47 7.85
N LEU A 63 -0.80 -11.37 8.54
CA LEU A 63 0.07 -11.35 9.72
C LEU A 63 -0.75 -11.08 10.98
N GLN A 64 -0.64 -11.98 11.95
CA GLN A 64 -1.39 -11.89 13.20
C GLN A 64 -0.51 -11.32 14.32
N PRO A 65 -1.10 -10.53 15.25
CA PRO A 65 -0.41 -10.19 16.49
C PRO A 65 0.07 -11.45 17.20
N LEU A 66 1.31 -11.46 17.66
CA LEU A 66 1.81 -12.54 18.50
C LEU A 66 0.92 -12.63 19.73
N SER A 67 0.33 -13.81 19.98
CA SER A 67 -0.40 -14.04 21.23
C SER A 67 0.56 -13.83 22.39
N PRO A 68 0.15 -13.08 23.46
CA PRO A 68 0.99 -13.03 24.65
C PRO A 68 1.25 -14.47 25.13
N PRO A 69 2.46 -14.80 25.61
CA PRO A 69 2.76 -16.12 26.12
C PRO A 69 1.70 -16.50 27.14
N GLN A 70 1.03 -17.64 26.92
CA GLN A 70 0.09 -18.17 27.91
C GLN A 70 0.88 -18.37 29.21
N ALA A 71 0.49 -17.64 30.27
CA ALA A 71 1.05 -17.87 31.59
C ALA A 71 0.78 -19.34 31.96
N SER A 72 1.83 -20.14 31.93
CA SER A 72 1.81 -21.51 32.42
C SER A 72 1.65 -21.47 33.95
N GLY A 73 0.42 -21.65 34.44
CA GLY A 73 0.16 -21.75 35.86
C GLY A 73 -1.18 -21.14 36.28
N GLY A 74 -2.26 -21.86 36.07
CA GLY A 74 -3.58 -21.52 36.62
C GLY A 74 -4.42 -22.80 36.72
N LYS A 75 -4.83 -23.17 37.93
CA LYS A 75 -5.65 -24.32 38.27
C LYS A 75 -6.85 -24.49 37.37
N GLN A 76 -7.12 -25.72 36.93
CA GLN A 76 -8.39 -26.13 36.34
C GLN A 76 -9.52 -25.92 37.35
N ASP A 77 -10.30 -24.87 37.21
CA ASP A 77 -11.61 -24.77 37.80
C ASP A 77 -12.63 -25.19 36.75
N ASN A 78 -13.25 -26.34 36.97
CA ASN A 78 -14.36 -26.88 36.23
C ASN A 78 -15.63 -26.08 36.53
N LEU A 79 -15.86 -25.01 35.83
CA LEU A 79 -17.15 -24.32 35.72
C LEU A 79 -17.28 -23.75 34.31
N GLY A 80 -18.40 -24.06 33.65
CA GLY A 80 -18.71 -23.84 32.26
C GLY A 80 -18.25 -22.51 31.73
N ILE A 81 -17.13 -22.51 31.04
CA ILE A 81 -16.61 -21.32 30.35
C ILE A 81 -17.31 -21.27 29.02
N GLU A 82 -18.36 -20.45 28.93
CA GLU A 82 -18.71 -19.80 27.67
C GLU A 82 -17.42 -19.29 27.03
N LYS A 83 -17.03 -19.87 25.88
CA LYS A 83 -15.96 -19.34 25.06
C LYS A 83 -16.30 -17.89 24.75
N ARG A 84 -15.79 -16.95 25.53
CA ARG A 84 -15.71 -15.53 25.09
C ARG A 84 -14.93 -15.57 23.78
N ILE A 85 -15.66 -15.53 22.66
CA ILE A 85 -15.11 -15.25 21.36
C ILE A 85 -14.42 -13.88 21.54
N LYS A 86 -13.09 -13.88 21.75
CA LYS A 86 -12.32 -12.63 21.74
C LYS A 86 -12.60 -12.00 20.38
N LYS A 87 -13.38 -10.92 20.38
CA LYS A 87 -13.72 -10.19 19.15
C LYS A 87 -12.40 -9.82 18.49
N ARG A 88 -12.12 -10.43 17.37
CA ARG A 88 -10.87 -10.23 16.62
C ARG A 88 -10.81 -8.74 16.25
N LEU A 89 -9.67 -8.08 16.50
CA LEU A 89 -9.51 -6.69 16.10
C LEU A 89 -9.58 -6.60 14.57
N PRO A 90 -10.22 -5.55 14.02
CA PRO A 90 -10.28 -5.34 12.58
C PRO A 90 -8.86 -5.14 12.02
N PRO A 91 -8.51 -5.75 10.89
CA PRO A 91 -7.16 -5.66 10.33
C PRO A 91 -6.84 -4.26 9.78
N ILE A 92 -5.55 -3.97 9.70
CA ILE A 92 -5.01 -2.94 8.83
C ILE A 92 -4.72 -3.64 7.50
N VAL A 93 -5.31 -3.16 6.40
CA VAL A 93 -5.04 -3.64 5.05
C VAL A 93 -4.01 -2.72 4.41
N ILE A 94 -2.92 -3.25 3.87
CA ILE A 94 -1.90 -2.47 3.17
C ILE A 94 -1.76 -3.08 1.78
N GLY A 95 -1.93 -2.27 0.74
CA GLY A 95 -1.93 -2.78 -0.62
C GLY A 95 -1.10 -1.96 -1.59
N ALA A 96 -0.61 -2.62 -2.64
CA ALA A 96 0.02 -2.02 -3.81
C ALA A 96 -0.36 -2.83 -5.04
N HIS A 97 -0.66 -2.18 -6.17
CA HIS A 97 -0.89 -2.93 -7.39
C HIS A 97 0.39 -3.37 -8.07
N TYR A 98 0.33 -4.49 -8.81
CA TYR A 98 1.50 -5.03 -9.48
C TYR A 98 1.39 -5.07 -11.01
N ASP A 99 0.22 -4.77 -11.58
CA ASP A 99 0.05 -4.59 -13.03
C ASP A 99 0.60 -3.23 -13.51
N THR A 100 0.68 -3.03 -14.81
CA THR A 100 1.09 -1.78 -15.46
C THR A 100 0.24 -1.47 -16.67
N VAL A 101 0.20 -0.18 -17.07
CA VAL A 101 -0.26 0.17 -18.41
C VAL A 101 0.64 -0.46 -19.48
N PRO A 102 0.10 -0.74 -20.69
CA PRO A 102 0.90 -1.32 -21.78
C PRO A 102 2.12 -0.45 -22.14
N GLY A 103 3.28 -1.09 -22.28
CA GLY A 103 4.51 -0.44 -22.73
C GLY A 103 5.24 0.38 -21.66
N SER A 104 4.75 0.41 -20.41
CA SER A 104 5.47 0.99 -19.28
C SER A 104 6.21 -0.10 -18.50
N PRO A 105 7.50 0.06 -18.21
CA PRO A 105 8.20 -0.81 -17.25
C PRO A 105 7.69 -0.63 -15.81
N GLY A 106 7.04 0.50 -15.50
CA GLY A 106 6.37 0.77 -14.24
C GLY A 106 7.31 0.69 -13.04
N ALA A 107 8.42 1.44 -13.08
CA ALA A 107 9.35 1.45 -11.97
C ALA A 107 8.76 2.17 -10.76
N ASP A 108 8.26 3.39 -10.98
CA ASP A 108 7.55 4.13 -9.96
C ASP A 108 6.12 3.64 -9.85
N ASP A 109 5.46 3.41 -10.98
CA ASP A 109 4.08 2.98 -11.14
C ASP A 109 3.94 1.49 -11.51
N ASN A 110 3.84 0.55 -10.56
CA ASN A 110 3.91 0.76 -9.11
C ASN A 110 4.89 -0.26 -8.47
N ALA A 111 6.06 -0.50 -9.13
CA ALA A 111 7.05 -1.41 -8.55
C ALA A 111 7.62 -0.86 -7.23
N THR A 112 7.66 0.47 -7.04
CA THR A 112 8.07 1.08 -5.76
C THR A 112 7.11 0.74 -4.64
N GLY A 113 5.79 0.83 -4.87
CA GLY A 113 4.77 0.42 -3.90
C GLY A 113 4.87 -1.05 -3.54
N VAL A 114 5.07 -1.92 -4.54
CA VAL A 114 5.26 -3.37 -4.32
C VAL A 114 6.54 -3.64 -3.54
N ALA A 115 7.68 -3.00 -3.88
CA ALA A 115 8.94 -3.20 -3.16
C ALA A 115 8.81 -2.80 -1.68
N VAL A 116 8.12 -1.68 -1.39
CA VAL A 116 7.82 -1.26 -0.02
C VAL A 116 6.88 -2.26 0.67
N LEU A 117 5.86 -2.80 -0.01
CA LEU A 117 4.97 -3.83 0.53
C LEU A 117 5.75 -5.07 0.98
N LEU A 118 6.73 -5.53 0.20
CA LEU A 118 7.58 -6.68 0.51
C LEU A 118 8.49 -6.40 1.72
N GLU A 119 9.06 -5.21 1.84
CA GLU A 119 9.87 -4.82 2.99
C GLU A 119 9.02 -4.62 4.26
N LEU A 120 7.77 -4.15 4.12
CA LEU A 120 6.81 -4.14 5.22
C LEU A 120 6.48 -5.55 5.70
N ALA A 121 6.29 -6.52 4.79
CA ALA A 121 6.08 -7.92 5.16
C ALA A 121 7.22 -8.44 6.04
N ARG A 122 8.46 -8.20 5.61
CA ARG A 122 9.67 -8.61 6.34
C ARG A 122 9.74 -7.98 7.73
N ASP A 123 9.53 -6.69 7.83
CA ASP A 123 9.67 -5.95 9.08
C ASP A 123 8.55 -6.28 10.07
N ILE A 124 7.31 -6.29 9.59
CA ILE A 124 6.11 -6.53 10.41
C ILE A 124 6.08 -7.97 10.93
N ALA A 125 6.48 -8.96 10.12
CA ALA A 125 6.49 -10.37 10.53
C ALA A 125 7.47 -10.63 11.71
N SER A 126 8.48 -9.79 11.88
CA SER A 126 9.51 -9.94 12.90
C SER A 126 9.24 -9.18 14.21
N GLY A 127 8.16 -8.40 14.30
CA GLY A 127 7.90 -7.51 15.41
C GLY A 127 6.51 -7.65 16.04
N PRO A 128 6.29 -7.01 17.20
CA PRO A 128 4.97 -6.98 17.82
C PRO A 128 3.99 -6.16 16.98
N LEU A 129 2.76 -6.65 16.87
CA LEU A 129 1.64 -5.97 16.21
C LEU A 129 0.52 -5.71 17.22
N LYS A 130 -0.11 -4.54 17.11
CA LYS A 130 -1.32 -4.21 17.86
C LYS A 130 -2.58 -4.72 17.16
N TYR A 131 -2.63 -4.57 15.83
CA TYR A 131 -3.71 -5.03 14.96
C TYR A 131 -3.21 -6.15 14.05
N PRO A 132 -4.10 -7.06 13.60
CA PRO A 132 -3.78 -7.91 12.45
C PRO A 132 -3.43 -7.03 11.24
N VAL A 133 -2.46 -7.44 10.44
CA VAL A 133 -2.07 -6.76 9.20
C VAL A 133 -2.28 -7.71 8.04
N GLN A 134 -2.97 -7.25 7.03
CA GLN A 134 -3.15 -7.94 5.76
C GLN A 134 -2.40 -7.17 4.68
N LEU A 135 -1.40 -7.81 4.07
CA LEU A 135 -0.64 -7.25 2.95
C LEU A 135 -1.21 -7.82 1.66
N VAL A 136 -1.53 -6.95 0.70
CA VAL A 136 -2.20 -7.35 -0.55
C VAL A 136 -1.47 -6.77 -1.76
N ALA A 137 -0.99 -7.64 -2.65
CA ALA A 137 -0.61 -7.21 -3.98
C ALA A 137 -1.85 -7.31 -4.89
N PHE A 138 -2.36 -6.17 -5.34
CA PHE A 138 -3.56 -6.09 -6.17
C PHE A 138 -3.24 -6.26 -7.64
N ASP A 139 -4.11 -6.95 -8.37
CA ASP A 139 -4.07 -7.04 -9.83
C ASP A 139 -5.10 -6.10 -10.47
N MET A 140 -4.87 -5.72 -11.71
CA MET A 140 -5.85 -4.98 -12.53
C MET A 140 -6.24 -3.60 -11.97
N GLU A 141 -5.31 -2.90 -11.32
CA GLU A 141 -5.53 -1.52 -10.88
C GLU A 141 -5.73 -0.60 -12.08
N GLU A 142 -4.83 -0.71 -13.07
CA GLU A 142 -4.79 0.09 -14.30
C GLU A 142 -6.03 -0.09 -15.21
N TYR A 143 -6.84 -1.06 -14.90
CA TYR A 143 -8.11 -1.34 -15.57
C TYR A 143 -9.33 -0.92 -14.74
N GLY A 144 -9.14 -0.01 -13.78
CA GLY A 144 -10.18 0.56 -12.95
C GLY A 144 -10.30 -0.09 -11.56
N TYR A 145 -9.16 -0.37 -10.93
CA TYR A 145 -9.09 -0.85 -9.53
C TYR A 145 -9.81 -2.18 -9.32
N LEU A 146 -9.77 -3.11 -10.32
CA LEU A 146 -10.63 -4.30 -10.29
C LEU A 146 -10.28 -5.26 -9.16
N GLY A 147 -8.99 -5.48 -8.88
CA GLY A 147 -8.55 -6.34 -7.78
C GLY A 147 -8.93 -5.77 -6.41
N SER A 148 -8.66 -4.50 -6.17
CA SER A 148 -9.04 -3.84 -4.91
C SER A 148 -10.55 -3.68 -4.77
N SER A 149 -11.29 -3.51 -5.88
CA SER A 149 -12.75 -3.51 -5.89
C SER A 149 -13.32 -4.86 -5.45
N HIS A 150 -12.78 -5.96 -6.00
CA HIS A 150 -13.13 -7.31 -5.61
C HIS A 150 -12.89 -7.53 -4.11
N HIS A 151 -11.71 -7.14 -3.64
CA HIS A 151 -11.31 -7.31 -2.24
C HIS A 151 -12.18 -6.49 -1.27
N ALA A 152 -12.43 -5.20 -1.56
CA ALA A 152 -13.29 -4.35 -0.76
C ALA A 152 -14.76 -4.85 -0.73
N ALA A 153 -15.26 -5.37 -1.86
CA ALA A 153 -16.61 -5.96 -1.95
C ALA A 153 -16.71 -7.24 -1.12
N LYS A 154 -15.68 -8.10 -1.09
CA LYS A 154 -15.61 -9.31 -0.26
C LYS A 154 -15.77 -8.95 1.23
N TYR A 155 -15.02 -7.97 1.74
CA TYR A 155 -15.19 -7.45 3.10
C TYR A 155 -16.63 -6.95 3.38
N LYS A 156 -17.19 -6.23 2.42
CA LYS A 156 -18.56 -5.69 2.55
C LYS A 156 -19.62 -6.79 2.60
N GLN A 157 -19.51 -7.80 1.75
CA GLN A 157 -20.42 -8.95 1.72
C GLN A 157 -20.35 -9.78 3.01
N GLN A 158 -19.15 -9.95 3.55
CA GLN A 158 -18.91 -10.66 4.81
C GLN A 158 -19.25 -9.83 6.05
N GLN A 159 -19.63 -8.56 5.88
CA GLN A 159 -19.90 -7.61 6.97
C GLN A 159 -18.71 -7.44 7.92
N GLU A 160 -17.50 -7.62 7.41
CA GLU A 160 -16.27 -7.48 8.18
C GLU A 160 -15.83 -6.02 8.25
N SER A 161 -15.12 -5.69 9.32
CA SER A 161 -14.61 -4.35 9.57
C SER A 161 -13.13 -4.28 9.22
N ILE A 162 -12.71 -3.15 8.67
CA ILE A 162 -11.30 -2.78 8.44
C ILE A 162 -10.95 -1.63 9.38
N ARG A 163 -9.81 -1.72 10.08
CA ARG A 163 -9.31 -0.64 10.93
C ARG A 163 -8.84 0.55 10.08
N LEU A 164 -8.07 0.27 9.04
CA LEU A 164 -7.55 1.23 8.08
C LEU A 164 -7.05 0.48 6.85
N MET A 165 -7.34 0.97 5.66
CA MET A 165 -6.65 0.56 4.43
C MET A 165 -5.59 1.60 4.06
N ILE A 166 -4.40 1.16 3.67
CA ILE A 166 -3.30 1.99 3.20
C ILE A 166 -2.93 1.53 1.79
N SER A 167 -3.17 2.37 0.79
CA SER A 167 -2.72 2.15 -0.59
C SER A 167 -1.33 2.75 -0.77
N LEU A 168 -0.39 1.97 -1.25
CA LEU A 168 0.96 2.37 -1.62
C LEU A 168 0.98 2.64 -3.12
N GLU A 169 1.15 3.91 -3.50
CA GLU A 169 0.96 4.38 -4.87
C GLU A 169 2.08 5.30 -5.29
N MET A 170 3.02 4.82 -6.10
CA MET A 170 4.18 5.58 -6.56
C MET A 170 4.92 6.25 -5.41
N LEU A 171 6.05 5.72 -5.00
CA LEU A 171 6.75 6.12 -3.77
C LEU A 171 8.20 6.55 -4.02
N GLY A 172 8.65 6.57 -5.28
CA GLY A 172 10.08 6.63 -5.60
C GLY A 172 10.53 7.87 -6.35
N TYR A 173 9.65 8.69 -6.92
CA TYR A 173 10.08 9.87 -7.66
C TYR A 173 10.19 11.10 -6.76
N CYS A 174 11.37 11.72 -6.73
CA CYS A 174 11.67 12.90 -5.94
C CYS A 174 12.34 13.99 -6.81
N ASN A 175 11.91 15.25 -6.62
CA ASN A 175 12.52 16.39 -7.31
C ASN A 175 12.64 17.57 -6.35
N HIS A 176 13.88 17.97 -6.07
CA HIS A 176 14.19 19.05 -5.13
C HIS A 176 14.11 20.46 -5.75
N ASN A 177 13.96 20.56 -7.05
CA ASN A 177 13.91 21.86 -7.72
C ASN A 177 12.65 22.66 -7.33
N PRO A 178 12.74 23.99 -7.25
CA PRO A 178 11.56 24.84 -7.09
C PRO A 178 10.59 24.63 -8.27
N ASN A 179 9.29 24.70 -7.98
CA ASN A 179 8.20 24.54 -8.96
C ASN A 179 8.16 23.16 -9.65
N SER A 180 8.75 22.14 -9.03
CA SER A 180 8.70 20.75 -9.49
C SER A 180 7.43 20.00 -9.04
N GLN A 181 6.55 20.64 -8.26
CA GLN A 181 5.29 20.08 -7.80
C GLN A 181 4.09 20.86 -8.36
N SER A 182 3.20 20.14 -9.04
CA SER A 182 1.91 20.65 -9.48
C SER A 182 0.80 20.27 -8.50
N TYR A 183 -0.31 21.00 -8.54
CA TYR A 183 -1.45 20.78 -7.65
C TYR A 183 -2.78 21.04 -8.34
N PRO A 184 -3.87 20.41 -7.92
CA PRO A 184 -5.22 20.86 -8.20
C PRO A 184 -5.42 22.32 -7.78
N ALA A 185 -6.38 23.00 -8.41
CA ALA A 185 -6.66 24.42 -8.18
C ALA A 185 -6.79 24.75 -6.67
N GLY A 186 -6.09 25.77 -6.23
CA GLY A 186 -6.12 26.28 -4.86
C GLY A 186 -5.13 25.62 -3.89
N LEU A 187 -4.74 24.37 -4.09
CA LEU A 187 -3.87 23.65 -3.13
C LEU A 187 -2.43 24.18 -3.11
N LYS A 188 -1.93 24.73 -4.20
CA LYS A 188 -0.57 25.29 -4.31
C LYS A 188 -0.22 26.35 -3.27
N TYR A 189 -1.22 27.00 -2.67
CA TYR A 189 -1.00 28.03 -1.63
C TYR A 189 -0.77 27.47 -0.24
N PHE A 190 -1.01 26.17 -0.03
CA PHE A 190 -0.96 25.51 1.26
C PHE A 190 0.15 24.46 1.36
N TYR A 191 0.74 24.05 0.24
CA TYR A 191 1.69 22.95 0.15
C TYR A 191 3.01 23.38 -0.52
N PRO A 192 4.12 22.63 -0.30
CA PRO A 192 5.44 22.94 -0.86
C PRO A 192 5.41 22.97 -2.40
N ASN A 193 6.20 23.86 -3.00
CA ASN A 193 6.35 23.93 -4.45
C ASN A 193 7.42 22.99 -5.03
N SER A 194 8.16 22.26 -4.18
CA SER A 194 9.16 21.27 -4.57
C SER A 194 8.66 19.87 -4.31
N GLY A 195 8.84 18.97 -5.28
CA GLY A 195 8.38 17.59 -5.24
C GLY A 195 9.30 16.66 -4.44
N ASN A 196 9.59 16.98 -3.18
CA ASN A 196 10.52 16.24 -2.31
C ASN A 196 9.88 15.80 -0.98
N PHE A 197 8.63 15.43 -1.04
CA PHE A 197 7.86 14.92 0.09
C PHE A 197 6.99 13.74 -0.33
N ILE A 198 6.59 12.90 0.63
CA ILE A 198 5.53 11.92 0.44
C ILE A 198 4.19 12.54 0.89
N ALA A 199 3.13 12.28 0.16
CA ALA A 199 1.79 12.75 0.47
C ALA A 199 0.92 11.62 1.05
N LEU A 200 0.13 11.94 2.06
CA LEU A 200 -0.91 11.08 2.62
C LEU A 200 -2.27 11.69 2.28
N ILE A 201 -3.09 10.99 1.53
CA ILE A 201 -4.42 11.46 1.12
C ILE A 201 -5.48 10.57 1.75
N GLY A 202 -6.37 11.17 2.53
CA GLY A 202 -7.42 10.43 3.22
C GLY A 202 -8.71 11.24 3.35
N THR A 203 -9.75 10.63 3.90
CA THR A 203 -11.02 11.32 4.16
C THR A 203 -11.00 12.04 5.51
N LEU A 204 -12.01 12.87 5.79
CA LEU A 204 -12.15 13.51 7.10
C LEU A 204 -12.19 12.50 8.26
N ARG A 205 -12.71 11.29 8.01
CA ARG A 205 -12.74 10.20 8.99
C ARG A 205 -11.33 9.70 9.36
N THR A 206 -10.35 9.82 8.48
CA THR A 206 -8.98 9.34 8.69
C THR A 206 -8.02 10.43 9.18
N VAL A 207 -8.51 11.64 9.51
CA VAL A 207 -7.64 12.74 10.00
C VAL A 207 -6.75 12.33 11.18
N PRO A 208 -7.22 11.61 12.21
CA PRO A 208 -6.34 11.16 13.28
C PRO A 208 -5.20 10.25 12.79
N ASP A 209 -5.49 9.38 11.83
CA ASP A 209 -4.50 8.48 11.23
C ASP A 209 -3.52 9.25 10.34
N LEU A 210 -4.00 10.24 9.54
CA LEU A 210 -3.14 11.13 8.74
C LEU A 210 -2.13 11.88 9.61
N ILE A 211 -2.58 12.44 10.74
CA ILE A 211 -1.71 13.16 11.69
C ILE A 211 -0.68 12.19 12.30
N ASN A 212 -1.11 11.03 12.76
CA ASN A 212 -0.23 10.04 13.38
C ASN A 212 0.83 9.54 12.39
N LEU A 213 0.40 9.06 11.21
CA LEU A 213 1.29 8.53 10.17
C LEU A 213 2.29 9.60 9.71
N SER A 214 1.82 10.81 9.36
CA SER A 214 2.69 11.89 8.91
C SER A 214 3.69 12.31 10.00
N GLY A 215 3.26 12.34 11.25
CA GLY A 215 4.14 12.65 12.38
C GLY A 215 5.26 11.62 12.57
N LYS A 216 4.97 10.32 12.38
CA LYS A 216 5.96 9.25 12.45
C LYS A 216 6.92 9.29 11.26
N ILE A 217 6.39 9.44 10.05
CA ILE A 217 7.20 9.56 8.83
C ILE A 217 8.15 10.77 8.91
N ARG A 218 7.69 11.91 9.42
CA ARG A 218 8.57 13.08 9.64
C ARG A 218 9.65 12.82 10.69
N LYS A 219 9.34 12.07 11.74
CA LYS A 219 10.33 11.69 12.78
C LYS A 219 11.44 10.78 12.24
N SER A 220 11.17 9.95 11.23
CA SER A 220 12.20 9.16 10.55
C SER A 220 13.07 9.98 9.56
N GLY A 221 12.84 11.30 9.47
CA GLY A 221 13.60 12.21 8.62
C GLY A 221 13.00 12.46 7.23
N GLN A 222 11.92 11.76 6.87
CA GLN A 222 11.27 11.92 5.57
C GLN A 222 10.25 13.06 5.60
N ARG A 223 10.31 13.98 4.61
CA ARG A 223 9.27 15.00 4.44
C ARG A 223 7.95 14.33 4.08
N CYS A 224 6.87 14.76 4.77
CA CYS A 224 5.55 14.17 4.58
C CYS A 224 4.48 15.27 4.71
N GLU A 225 3.60 15.35 3.74
CA GLU A 225 2.43 16.22 3.74
C GLU A 225 1.16 15.38 3.77
N TRP A 226 0.04 15.94 4.22
CA TRP A 226 -1.23 15.22 4.24
C TRP A 226 -2.40 16.10 3.85
N LEU A 227 -3.36 15.50 3.15
CA LEU A 227 -4.56 16.16 2.62
C LEU A 227 -5.81 15.38 3.04
N PRO A 228 -6.69 15.93 3.91
CA PRO A 228 -7.99 15.37 4.16
C PRO A 228 -8.97 15.84 3.08
N VAL A 229 -9.62 14.90 2.40
CA VAL A 229 -10.59 15.24 1.36
C VAL A 229 -12.03 14.98 1.82
N PRO A 230 -12.95 15.91 1.60
CA PRO A 230 -14.36 15.71 1.90
C PRO A 230 -15.01 14.80 0.85
N ASN A 231 -16.18 14.27 1.18
CA ASN A 231 -17.02 13.49 0.28
C ASN A 231 -16.25 12.40 -0.52
N ARG A 232 -15.38 11.65 0.17
CA ARG A 232 -14.59 10.56 -0.45
C ARG A 232 -13.78 11.00 -1.68
N GLY A 233 -13.32 12.24 -1.69
CA GLY A 233 -12.50 12.79 -2.79
C GLY A 233 -13.27 13.23 -4.04
N LEU A 234 -14.60 13.14 -4.09
CA LEU A 234 -15.39 13.50 -5.27
C LEU A 234 -15.25 14.99 -5.67
N ILE A 235 -14.87 15.86 -4.71
CA ILE A 235 -14.63 17.29 -4.97
C ILE A 235 -13.24 17.53 -5.60
N VAL A 236 -12.29 16.65 -5.36
CA VAL A 236 -10.93 16.69 -5.92
C VAL A 236 -10.64 15.36 -6.60
N PRO A 237 -11.10 15.15 -7.85
CA PRO A 237 -11.04 13.84 -8.52
C PRO A 237 -9.64 13.23 -8.61
N ASP A 238 -8.59 14.05 -8.68
CA ASP A 238 -7.20 13.58 -8.68
C ASP A 238 -6.79 12.80 -7.42
N THR A 239 -7.56 12.93 -6.34
CA THR A 239 -7.35 12.16 -5.10
C THR A 239 -7.98 10.78 -5.14
N ARG A 240 -8.62 10.40 -6.26
CA ARG A 240 -9.32 9.13 -6.46
C ARG A 240 -8.65 8.28 -7.53
N ARG A 241 -7.32 8.16 -7.49
CA ARG A 241 -6.54 7.51 -8.55
C ARG A 241 -5.63 6.41 -8.00
N SER A 242 -6.17 5.50 -7.17
CA SER A 242 -5.50 4.28 -6.71
C SER A 242 -6.46 3.37 -5.95
N ASP A 243 -5.97 2.23 -5.50
CA ASP A 243 -6.65 1.13 -4.83
C ASP A 243 -7.40 1.47 -3.53
N HIS A 244 -7.18 2.64 -2.93
CA HIS A 244 -7.96 3.12 -1.78
C HIS A 244 -9.41 3.49 -2.14
N VAL A 245 -9.68 3.79 -3.40
CA VAL A 245 -10.99 4.29 -3.87
C VAL A 245 -12.12 3.29 -3.64
N PRO A 246 -12.01 2.01 -4.01
CA PRO A 246 -13.05 1.03 -3.73
C PRO A 246 -13.37 0.88 -2.25
N PHE A 247 -12.37 1.06 -1.37
CA PHE A 247 -12.59 1.03 0.08
C PHE A 247 -13.38 2.24 0.55
N TRP A 248 -13.06 3.46 0.05
CA TRP A 248 -13.89 4.65 0.33
C TRP A 248 -15.32 4.47 -0.12
N ASP A 249 -15.54 3.89 -1.31
CA ASP A 249 -16.88 3.71 -1.88
C ASP A 249 -17.69 2.65 -1.13
N ASN A 250 -17.02 1.66 -0.53
CA ASN A 250 -17.63 0.69 0.37
C ASN A 250 -17.76 1.18 1.84
N GLY A 251 -17.33 2.41 2.14
CA GLY A 251 -17.47 3.04 3.46
C GLY A 251 -16.36 2.71 4.44
N TYR A 252 -15.26 2.13 4.00
CA TYR A 252 -14.10 1.83 4.82
C TYR A 252 -13.15 3.04 4.95
N PRO A 253 -12.46 3.21 6.09
CA PRO A 253 -11.40 4.18 6.23
C PRO A 253 -10.20 3.76 5.38
N ALA A 254 -9.74 4.65 4.50
CA ALA A 254 -8.57 4.38 3.67
C ALA A 254 -7.71 5.65 3.48
N ILE A 255 -6.41 5.43 3.26
CA ILE A 255 -5.40 6.47 3.00
C ILE A 255 -4.57 6.00 1.79
N MET A 256 -4.32 6.90 0.86
CA MET A 256 -3.31 6.72 -0.19
C MET A 256 -2.00 7.38 0.26
N VAL A 257 -0.90 6.67 0.14
CA VAL A 257 0.48 7.17 0.31
C VAL A 257 1.07 7.29 -1.08
N THR A 258 1.52 8.50 -1.47
CA THR A 258 1.98 8.73 -2.84
C THR A 258 3.03 9.84 -2.93
N ASP A 259 3.89 9.76 -3.91
CA ASP A 259 4.76 10.86 -4.33
C ASP A 259 4.04 11.91 -5.18
N THR A 260 2.73 11.72 -5.41
CA THR A 260 1.81 12.55 -6.19
C THR A 260 1.80 12.27 -7.70
N ALA A 261 2.39 11.18 -8.16
CA ALA A 261 2.25 10.65 -9.52
C ALA A 261 2.40 11.72 -10.63
N ASN A 262 1.45 11.81 -11.54
CA ASN A 262 1.45 12.73 -12.67
C ASN A 262 1.57 14.23 -12.31
N MET A 263 1.40 14.59 -11.05
CA MET A 263 1.59 15.99 -10.59
C MET A 263 3.06 16.33 -10.34
N ARG A 264 3.94 15.33 -10.38
CA ARG A 264 5.37 15.47 -10.14
C ARG A 264 6.21 14.70 -11.15
N ASN A 265 5.87 13.41 -11.40
CA ASN A 265 6.66 12.49 -12.18
C ASN A 265 6.35 12.63 -13.69
N PRO A 266 7.31 13.10 -14.53
CA PRO A 266 7.10 13.23 -15.97
C PRO A 266 7.12 11.88 -16.71
N HIS A 267 7.47 10.79 -16.02
CA HIS A 267 7.57 9.42 -16.57
C HIS A 267 6.29 8.60 -16.36
N TYR A 268 5.31 9.14 -15.63
CA TYR A 268 4.05 8.47 -15.32
C TYR A 268 3.38 7.92 -16.58
N HIS A 269 3.03 6.62 -16.58
CA HIS A 269 2.43 5.86 -17.68
C HIS A 269 3.26 5.87 -18.99
N ARG A 270 4.58 5.95 -18.91
CA ARG A 270 5.46 5.99 -20.07
C ARG A 270 6.52 4.89 -20.06
N GLY A 271 7.03 4.54 -21.26
CA GLY A 271 8.18 3.63 -21.39
C GLY A 271 9.50 4.14 -20.77
N SER A 272 9.51 5.40 -20.30
CA SER A 272 10.62 6.01 -19.56
C SER A 272 10.48 5.88 -18.04
N ASP A 273 9.42 5.25 -17.52
CA ASP A 273 9.29 4.95 -16.09
C ASP A 273 10.19 3.76 -15.74
N ARG A 274 11.45 4.06 -15.39
CA ARG A 274 12.55 3.11 -15.20
C ARG A 274 13.24 3.34 -13.86
N ILE A 275 14.02 2.35 -13.39
CA ILE A 275 14.72 2.41 -12.10
C ILE A 275 15.65 3.64 -12.03
N GLU A 276 16.27 4.03 -13.13
CA GLU A 276 17.19 5.15 -13.21
C GLU A 276 16.53 6.52 -12.97
N THR A 277 15.20 6.58 -13.04
CA THR A 277 14.43 7.81 -12.75
C THR A 277 14.04 7.96 -11.28
N LEU A 278 14.26 6.93 -10.47
CA LEU A 278 13.89 6.90 -9.05
C LEU A 278 14.99 7.49 -8.15
N ASP A 279 14.56 8.10 -7.07
CA ASP A 279 15.42 8.45 -5.93
C ASP A 279 15.32 7.35 -4.86
N LEU A 280 16.31 6.46 -4.85
CA LEU A 280 16.33 5.32 -3.93
C LEU A 280 16.57 5.72 -2.46
N ASP A 281 17.14 6.89 -2.18
CA ASP A 281 17.27 7.41 -0.82
C ASP A 281 15.93 7.93 -0.32
N PHE A 282 15.18 8.61 -1.20
CA PHE A 282 13.81 9.02 -0.92
C PHE A 282 12.91 7.80 -0.67
N LEU A 283 12.92 6.79 -1.56
CA LEU A 283 12.16 5.56 -1.41
C LEU A 283 12.49 4.82 -0.10
N ALA A 284 13.78 4.70 0.25
CA ALA A 284 14.19 4.07 1.49
C ALA A 284 13.72 4.85 2.72
N GLY A 285 13.77 6.18 2.68
CA GLY A 285 13.25 7.05 3.73
C GLY A 285 11.73 6.91 3.91
N VAL A 286 10.97 6.83 2.81
CA VAL A 286 9.52 6.58 2.83
C VAL A 286 9.22 5.21 3.44
N CYS A 287 9.92 4.16 2.99
CA CYS A 287 9.74 2.80 3.51
C CYS A 287 10.02 2.75 5.03
N GLN A 288 11.14 3.30 5.49
CA GLN A 288 11.50 3.36 6.91
C GLN A 288 10.42 4.09 7.72
N GLY A 289 9.94 5.24 7.22
CA GLY A 289 8.89 6.01 7.86
C GLY A 289 7.57 5.25 7.97
N LEU A 290 7.20 4.48 6.96
CA LEU A 290 6.00 3.63 6.97
C LEU A 290 6.12 2.47 7.95
N VAL A 291 7.27 1.77 7.98
CA VAL A 291 7.56 0.72 8.97
C VAL A 291 7.31 1.23 10.39
N GLU A 292 7.90 2.38 10.72
CA GLU A 292 7.75 2.98 12.05
C GLU A 292 6.31 3.44 12.33
N ALA A 293 5.62 3.96 11.31
CA ALA A 293 4.27 4.43 11.47
C ALA A 293 3.28 3.29 11.72
N ILE A 294 3.38 2.20 10.96
CA ILE A 294 2.44 1.06 11.01
C ILE A 294 2.54 0.31 12.35
N ARG A 295 3.73 0.17 12.90
CA ARG A 295 3.92 -0.48 14.20
C ARG A 295 3.17 0.20 15.36
N TYR A 296 2.83 1.48 15.22
CA TYR A 296 2.25 2.30 16.30
C TYR A 296 0.82 2.81 16.00
N ILE A 297 0.14 2.29 15.00
CA ILE A 297 -1.28 2.58 14.72
C ILE A 297 -2.24 2.04 15.80
#